data_f4c4c154349ce2bc0aaf58e41d8d01b1
#
_entry.id   f4c4c154349ce2bc0aaf58e41d8d01b1
#
_cell.length_a   1.000
_cell.length_b   1.000
_cell.length_c   1.000
_cell.angle_alpha   90.00
_cell.angle_beta   90.00
_cell.angle_gamma   90.00
#
_symmetry.space_group_name_H-M   'P 1'
#
loop_
_entity.id
_entity.type
_entity.pdbx_description
1 polymer ?
#
loop_
_entity_poly.entity_id
_entity_poly.type
_entity_poly.pdbx_seq_one_letter_code
_entity_poly.pdbx_strand_id
1 'polypeptide(L)'
;HTAEQGDKEAFLANNLNADNHSNTVTQVAWKQNSPWEKWAVLTGQVTNANAVQTIDNECYIELNPHNNLFIAKIDTTDRVNDFCLPQPCNVIRQVELTIPAGYRITHLPADFKTTVPQGTLSCSFARRGTNKVVFTQRMQISNKRIARNDIPRWNEAVSQWTDACNDQLILKK
;
A
#
# COMPACT_ATOMS: atom_id res chain seq x y z
N HIS A 1 28.89 5.17 -2.39
CA HIS A 1 28.72 3.82 -2.94
C HIS A 1 27.61 3.87 -3.97
N THR A 2 27.95 3.89 -5.26
CA THR A 2 26.98 3.65 -6.34
C THR A 2 26.71 2.14 -6.33
N ALA A 3 25.53 1.73 -5.86
CA ALA A 3 25.07 0.37 -6.08
C ALA A 3 25.10 0.07 -7.59
N GLU A 4 25.56 -1.10 -7.98
CA GLU A 4 25.51 -1.53 -9.37
C GLU A 4 24.05 -1.61 -9.85
N GLN A 5 23.82 -1.57 -11.16
CA GLN A 5 22.46 -1.59 -11.71
C GLN A 5 21.67 -2.82 -11.23
N GLY A 6 22.32 -3.98 -11.14
CA GLY A 6 21.71 -5.21 -10.63
C GLY A 6 21.27 -5.14 -9.17
N ASP A 7 22.00 -4.42 -8.31
CA ASP A 7 21.62 -4.22 -6.90
C ASP A 7 20.37 -3.34 -6.78
N LYS A 8 20.22 -2.35 -7.68
CA LYS A 8 19.03 -1.48 -7.72
C LYS A 8 17.79 -2.25 -8.18
N GLU A 9 17.95 -3.09 -9.19
CA GLU A 9 16.88 -3.95 -9.69
C GLU A 9 16.45 -4.97 -8.63
N ALA A 10 17.42 -5.60 -7.96
CA ALA A 10 17.14 -6.52 -6.85
C ALA A 10 16.46 -5.81 -5.68
N PHE A 11 16.90 -4.61 -5.31
CA PHE A 11 16.28 -3.81 -4.26
C PHE A 11 14.82 -3.46 -4.62
N LEU A 12 14.56 -3.03 -5.85
CA LEU A 12 13.21 -2.71 -6.29
C LEU A 12 12.34 -3.96 -6.33
N ALA A 13 12.86 -5.05 -6.90
CA ALA A 13 12.16 -6.33 -6.95
C ALA A 13 11.78 -6.81 -5.55
N ASN A 14 12.70 -6.77 -4.60
CA ASN A 14 12.44 -7.16 -3.20
C ASN A 14 11.40 -6.27 -2.52
N ASN A 15 11.41 -4.96 -2.79
CA ASN A 15 10.44 -4.03 -2.20
C ASN A 15 9.06 -4.09 -2.88
N LEU A 16 9.00 -4.44 -4.16
CA LEU A 16 7.75 -4.55 -4.91
C LEU A 16 7.19 -5.99 -4.89
N ASN A 17 8.05 -6.97 -4.64
CA ASN A 17 7.68 -8.39 -4.59
C ASN A 17 7.51 -8.92 -3.17
N ALA A 18 7.56 -8.10 -2.15
CA ALA A 18 7.70 -8.52 -0.76
C ALA A 18 6.82 -9.73 -0.36
N ASP A 19 5.75 -10.02 -1.10
CA ASP A 19 4.87 -11.15 -0.84
C ASP A 19 4.36 -11.87 -2.12
N ASN A 20 4.88 -11.57 -3.31
CA ASN A 20 4.33 -12.15 -4.53
C ASN A 20 5.40 -12.45 -5.60
N HIS A 21 5.86 -13.69 -5.61
CA HIS A 21 6.87 -14.21 -6.57
C HIS A 21 6.45 -14.19 -8.05
N SER A 22 5.20 -13.78 -8.35
CA SER A 22 4.70 -13.67 -9.72
C SER A 22 4.90 -12.29 -10.37
N ASN A 23 5.50 -11.34 -9.69
CA ASN A 23 5.82 -10.04 -10.27
C ASN A 23 7.10 -10.08 -11.10
N THR A 24 7.05 -9.53 -12.29
CA THR A 24 8.24 -9.24 -13.10
C THR A 24 8.48 -7.75 -13.10
N VAL A 25 9.67 -7.32 -12.67
CA VAL A 25 10.07 -5.91 -12.61
C VAL A 25 11.03 -5.61 -13.74
N THR A 26 10.75 -4.57 -14.52
CA THR A 26 11.57 -4.12 -15.65
C THR A 26 11.71 -2.60 -15.66
N GLN A 27 12.59 -2.07 -16.51
CA GLN A 27 12.79 -0.63 -16.71
C GLN A 27 13.07 0.14 -15.40
N VAL A 28 13.90 -0.43 -14.54
CA VAL A 28 14.27 0.18 -13.27
C VAL A 28 15.15 1.40 -13.52
N ALA A 29 14.78 2.52 -12.92
CA ALA A 29 15.58 3.73 -12.95
C ALA A 29 15.66 4.36 -11.54
N TRP A 30 16.85 4.80 -11.19
CA TRP A 30 17.14 5.53 -9.98
C TRP A 30 17.50 6.98 -10.33
N LYS A 31 16.85 7.92 -9.65
CA LYS A 31 17.18 9.34 -9.79
C LYS A 31 17.43 9.94 -8.42
N GLN A 32 18.63 10.46 -8.26
CA GLN A 32 19.04 11.30 -7.13
C GLN A 32 19.95 12.38 -7.70
N ASN A 33 19.59 13.66 -7.56
CA ASN A 33 20.33 14.75 -8.21
C ASN A 33 21.61 15.09 -7.45
N SER A 34 21.67 14.78 -6.14
CA SER A 34 22.82 15.02 -5.29
C SER A 34 22.89 13.99 -4.17
N PRO A 35 24.10 13.56 -3.74
CA PRO A 35 24.26 12.71 -2.56
C PRO A 35 23.69 13.30 -1.26
N TRP A 36 23.49 14.62 -1.22
CA TRP A 36 22.97 15.37 -0.08
C TRP A 36 21.45 15.53 -0.10
N GLU A 37 20.78 15.10 -1.17
CA GLU A 37 19.32 15.07 -1.19
C GLU A 37 18.79 14.06 -0.17
N LYS A 38 17.79 14.50 0.61
CA LYS A 38 17.12 13.68 1.63
C LYS A 38 16.18 12.63 1.03
N TRP A 39 16.01 12.62 -0.29
CA TRP A 39 15.11 11.72 -1.00
C TRP A 39 15.72 11.28 -2.33
N ALA A 40 15.30 10.12 -2.78
CA ALA A 40 15.61 9.59 -4.08
C ALA A 40 14.33 9.06 -4.74
N VAL A 41 14.28 9.05 -6.04
CA VAL A 41 13.16 8.49 -6.81
C VAL A 41 13.61 7.20 -7.45
N LEU A 42 12.91 6.14 -7.16
CA LEU A 42 13.06 4.85 -7.81
C LEU A 42 11.81 4.60 -8.65
N THR A 43 11.99 4.30 -9.92
CA THR A 43 10.91 3.98 -10.86
C THR A 43 11.13 2.61 -11.48
N GLY A 44 10.06 1.95 -11.87
CA GLY A 44 10.11 0.67 -12.56
C GLY A 44 8.75 0.31 -13.12
N GLN A 45 8.73 -0.66 -14.00
CA GLN A 45 7.51 -1.27 -14.52
C GLN A 45 7.36 -2.65 -13.88
N VAL A 46 6.18 -2.90 -13.30
CA VAL A 46 5.84 -4.17 -12.68
C VAL A 46 4.73 -4.83 -13.48
N THR A 47 4.95 -6.07 -13.87
CA THR A 47 3.95 -6.94 -14.49
C THR A 47 3.57 -8.04 -13.51
N ASN A 48 2.29 -8.16 -13.20
CA ASN A 48 1.76 -9.22 -12.34
C ASN A 48 0.65 -9.97 -13.09
N ALA A 49 0.91 -11.23 -13.43
CA ALA A 49 -0.06 -12.06 -14.14
C ALA A 49 -1.30 -12.42 -13.31
N ASN A 50 -1.20 -12.33 -11.98
CA ASN A 50 -2.25 -12.71 -11.03
C ASN A 50 -2.95 -11.50 -10.39
N ALA A 51 -2.70 -10.28 -10.86
CA ALA A 51 -3.29 -9.06 -10.30
C ALA A 51 -4.81 -8.96 -10.52
N VAL A 52 -5.35 -9.72 -11.45
CA VAL A 52 -6.77 -9.71 -11.81
C VAL A 52 -7.31 -11.13 -11.78
N GLN A 53 -8.33 -11.36 -10.97
CA GLN A 53 -9.10 -12.61 -11.00
C GLN A 53 -10.35 -12.39 -11.86
N THR A 54 -10.59 -13.28 -12.81
CA THR A 54 -11.77 -13.22 -13.65
C THR A 54 -12.68 -14.41 -13.34
N ILE A 55 -13.92 -14.09 -12.99
CA ILE A 55 -14.98 -15.08 -12.73
C ILE A 55 -16.15 -14.68 -13.61
N ASP A 56 -16.55 -15.56 -14.53
CA ASP A 56 -17.56 -15.29 -15.55
C ASP A 56 -17.21 -14.01 -16.37
N ASN A 57 -18.03 -12.96 -16.24
CA ASN A 57 -17.84 -11.68 -16.93
C ASN A 57 -17.34 -10.56 -15.99
N GLU A 58 -16.91 -10.92 -14.79
CA GLU A 58 -16.47 -9.97 -13.77
C GLU A 58 -14.96 -10.11 -13.49
N CYS A 59 -14.30 -8.98 -13.36
CA CYS A 59 -12.89 -8.89 -13.01
C CYS A 59 -12.74 -8.28 -11.62
N TYR A 60 -12.13 -9.02 -10.72
CA TYR A 60 -11.83 -8.64 -9.34
C TYR A 60 -10.39 -8.15 -9.28
N ILE A 61 -10.21 -6.90 -8.88
CA ILE A 61 -8.91 -6.22 -8.92
C ILE A 61 -8.57 -5.71 -7.54
N GLU A 62 -7.47 -6.20 -6.98
CA GLU A 62 -6.87 -5.66 -5.76
C GLU A 62 -5.95 -4.50 -6.12
N LEU A 63 -6.27 -3.29 -5.64
CA LEU A 63 -5.46 -2.09 -5.87
C LEU A 63 -4.38 -1.87 -4.80
N ASN A 64 -4.35 -2.70 -3.76
CA ASN A 64 -3.32 -2.69 -2.73
C ASN A 64 -2.37 -3.89 -2.87
N PRO A 65 -1.46 -3.90 -3.85
CA PRO A 65 -0.60 -5.05 -4.13
C PRO A 65 0.42 -5.35 -3.02
N HIS A 66 0.51 -4.51 -2.01
CA HIS A 66 1.46 -4.62 -0.92
C HIS A 66 0.75 -4.45 0.41
N ASN A 67 0.32 -5.55 1.00
CA ASN A 67 -0.39 -5.57 2.29
C ASN A 67 0.43 -5.05 3.48
N ASN A 68 1.76 -4.94 3.34
CA ASN A 68 2.66 -4.62 4.44
C ASN A 68 3.26 -3.22 4.33
N LEU A 69 2.48 -2.18 4.60
CA LEU A 69 3.05 -0.92 5.05
C LEU A 69 3.39 -1.06 6.54
N PHE A 70 4.63 -1.41 6.89
CA PHE A 70 5.31 -1.25 8.20
C PHE A 70 4.47 -1.29 9.49
N ILE A 71 3.17 -1.54 9.42
CA ILE A 71 2.25 -1.59 10.55
C ILE A 71 1.65 -2.98 10.62
N ALA A 72 2.00 -3.68 11.68
CA ALA A 72 1.39 -4.93 12.06
C ALA A 72 0.54 -4.74 13.33
N LYS A 73 -0.40 -5.65 13.55
CA LYS A 73 -1.04 -5.81 14.86
C LYS A 73 0.02 -6.13 15.90
N ILE A 74 -0.11 -5.51 17.06
CA ILE A 74 0.80 -5.73 18.18
C ILE A 74 0.30 -6.95 18.95
N ASP A 75 1.17 -7.93 19.14
CA ASP A 75 0.88 -9.06 20.02
C ASP A 75 0.71 -8.58 21.46
N THR A 76 -0.42 -8.96 22.05
CA THR A 76 -0.78 -8.60 23.42
C THR A 76 -0.54 -9.73 24.41
N THR A 77 -0.14 -10.92 23.94
CA THR A 77 0.15 -12.09 24.79
C THR A 77 1.30 -11.75 25.73
N ASP A 78 1.06 -11.84 27.04
CA ASP A 78 2.02 -11.57 28.11
C ASP A 78 2.68 -10.17 28.09
N ARG A 79 2.14 -9.24 27.30
CA ARG A 79 2.69 -7.89 27.22
C ARG A 79 2.31 -7.06 28.45
N VAL A 80 3.32 -6.60 29.18
CA VAL A 80 3.18 -5.74 30.37
C VAL A 80 3.54 -4.27 30.09
N ASN A 81 4.30 -4.00 29.02
CA ASN A 81 4.84 -2.68 28.69
C ASN A 81 4.14 -2.05 27.48
N ASP A 82 4.25 -0.73 27.38
CA ASP A 82 3.91 0.02 26.18
C ASP A 82 4.66 -0.48 24.96
N PHE A 83 4.13 -0.20 23.78
CA PHE A 83 4.80 -0.45 22.51
C PHE A 83 5.35 0.86 21.94
N CYS A 84 6.50 0.79 21.30
CA CYS A 84 7.08 1.93 20.63
C CYS A 84 7.29 1.61 19.15
N LEU A 85 6.60 2.34 18.29
CA LEU A 85 6.85 2.29 16.84
C LEU A 85 8.28 2.75 16.53
N PRO A 86 8.92 2.25 15.48
CA PRO A 86 10.32 2.58 15.18
C PRO A 86 10.55 4.09 15.02
N GLN A 87 9.65 4.78 14.31
CA GLN A 87 9.75 6.21 14.05
C GLN A 87 8.39 6.81 13.65
N PRO A 88 8.20 8.13 13.84
CA PRO A 88 7.11 8.85 13.18
C PRO A 88 7.27 8.77 11.66
N CYS A 89 6.17 8.71 10.94
CA CYS A 89 6.22 8.60 9.49
C CYS A 89 4.97 9.22 8.83
N ASN A 90 5.14 9.63 7.58
CA ASN A 90 4.05 10.04 6.71
C ASN A 90 4.26 9.33 5.37
N VAL A 91 3.52 8.26 5.17
CA VAL A 91 3.61 7.44 3.95
C VAL A 91 2.34 7.65 3.15
N ILE A 92 2.51 7.96 1.87
CA ILE A 92 1.43 8.03 0.90
C ILE A 92 1.78 7.05 -0.22
N ARG A 93 0.85 6.16 -0.51
CA ARG A 93 0.91 5.28 -1.68
C ARG A 93 -0.26 5.62 -2.59
N GLN A 94 0.01 5.71 -3.87
CA GLN A 94 -1.00 5.98 -4.88
C GLN A 94 -0.86 4.99 -6.02
N VAL A 95 -1.98 4.40 -6.42
CA VAL A 95 -2.08 3.50 -7.57
C VAL A 95 -3.14 4.04 -8.50
N GLU A 96 -2.80 4.24 -9.75
CA GLU A 96 -3.75 4.61 -10.81
C GLU A 96 -4.00 3.39 -11.70
N LEU A 97 -5.24 2.95 -11.76
CA LEU A 97 -5.69 1.91 -12.66
C LEU A 97 -6.36 2.55 -13.88
N THR A 98 -5.94 2.16 -15.08
CA THR A 98 -6.65 2.46 -16.32
C THR A 98 -7.57 1.30 -16.68
N ILE A 99 -8.86 1.59 -16.81
CA ILE A 99 -9.89 0.61 -17.14
C ILE A 99 -9.91 0.41 -18.67
N PRO A 100 -9.77 -0.82 -19.17
CA PRO A 100 -9.83 -1.10 -20.60
C PRO A 100 -11.19 -0.75 -21.21
N ALA A 101 -11.20 -0.41 -22.49
CA ALA A 101 -12.44 -0.17 -23.21
C ALA A 101 -13.38 -1.38 -23.16
N GLY A 102 -14.68 -1.13 -23.00
CA GLY A 102 -15.69 -2.18 -22.89
C GLY A 102 -15.97 -2.67 -21.47
N TYR A 103 -15.17 -2.24 -20.47
CA TYR A 103 -15.43 -2.54 -19.07
C TYR A 103 -16.09 -1.37 -18.35
N ARG A 104 -16.95 -1.68 -17.39
CA ARG A 104 -17.60 -0.71 -16.47
C ARG A 104 -17.35 -1.10 -15.02
N ILE A 105 -17.25 -0.12 -14.14
CA ILE A 105 -17.16 -0.35 -12.70
C ILE A 105 -18.53 -0.74 -12.17
N THR A 106 -18.64 -1.92 -11.57
CA THR A 106 -19.84 -2.41 -10.87
C THR A 106 -19.72 -2.26 -9.37
N HIS A 107 -18.49 -2.35 -8.84
CA HIS A 107 -18.20 -2.04 -7.43
C HIS A 107 -16.95 -1.18 -7.32
N LEU A 108 -17.06 -0.06 -6.62
CA LEU A 108 -15.95 0.79 -6.22
C LEU A 108 -15.90 0.76 -4.70
N PRO A 109 -14.77 0.34 -4.09
CA PRO A 109 -14.65 0.30 -2.64
C PRO A 109 -14.90 1.66 -1.99
N ALA A 110 -15.35 1.63 -0.74
CA ALA A 110 -15.62 2.85 0.03
C ALA A 110 -14.33 3.45 0.60
N ASP A 111 -14.32 4.77 0.71
CA ASP A 111 -13.26 5.46 1.42
C ASP A 111 -13.29 5.11 2.91
N PHE A 112 -12.11 4.99 3.51
CA PHE A 112 -11.96 4.71 4.93
C PHE A 112 -10.98 5.69 5.58
N LYS A 113 -11.31 6.14 6.79
CA LYS A 113 -10.42 6.94 7.62
C LYS A 113 -10.64 6.66 9.09
N THR A 114 -9.59 6.41 9.82
CA THR A 114 -9.61 6.30 11.27
C THR A 114 -8.50 7.13 11.91
N THR A 115 -8.75 7.58 13.14
CA THR A 115 -7.78 8.36 13.92
C THR A 115 -7.60 7.72 15.29
N VAL A 116 -6.35 7.52 15.64
CA VAL A 116 -5.87 7.02 16.93
C VAL A 116 -4.92 8.02 17.56
N PRO A 117 -4.58 7.92 18.85
CA PRO A 117 -3.65 8.86 19.49
C PRO A 117 -2.28 8.96 18.80
N GLN A 118 -1.89 7.95 18.03
CA GLN A 118 -0.62 7.91 17.31
C GLN A 118 -0.68 8.64 15.98
N GLY A 119 -1.88 8.79 15.37
CA GLY A 119 -2.00 9.43 14.07
C GLY A 119 -3.28 9.04 13.31
N THR A 120 -3.19 9.08 11.99
CA THR A 120 -4.31 8.82 11.10
C THR A 120 -3.95 7.77 10.05
N LEU A 121 -4.88 6.83 9.82
CA LEU A 121 -4.84 5.82 8.78
C LEU A 121 -6.02 6.04 7.84
N SER A 122 -5.79 6.05 6.54
CA SER A 122 -6.87 6.23 5.56
C SER A 122 -6.58 5.56 4.23
N CYS A 123 -7.63 5.24 3.50
CA CYS A 123 -7.58 4.93 2.08
C CYS A 123 -8.77 5.56 1.36
N SER A 124 -8.60 5.80 0.06
CA SER A 124 -9.66 6.36 -0.78
C SER A 124 -9.58 5.80 -2.19
N PHE A 125 -10.76 5.71 -2.84
CA PHE A 125 -10.92 5.20 -4.18
C PHE A 125 -11.68 6.23 -5.03
N ALA A 126 -10.98 6.96 -5.88
CA ALA A 126 -11.56 8.04 -6.66
C ALA A 126 -11.59 7.72 -8.16
N ARG A 127 -12.73 7.93 -8.79
CA ARG A 127 -12.79 7.91 -10.25
C ARG A 127 -12.15 9.19 -10.82
N ARG A 128 -11.32 9.02 -11.84
CA ARG A 128 -10.74 10.13 -12.62
C ARG A 128 -11.11 10.00 -14.09
N GLY A 129 -11.94 10.93 -14.57
CA GLY A 129 -12.50 10.84 -15.93
C GLY A 129 -13.37 9.60 -16.11
N THR A 130 -13.40 9.09 -17.33
CA THR A 130 -14.28 7.97 -17.72
C THR A 130 -13.69 6.59 -17.51
N ASN A 131 -12.36 6.49 -17.46
CA ASN A 131 -11.66 5.19 -17.53
C ASN A 131 -10.52 5.03 -16.52
N LYS A 132 -10.48 5.84 -15.47
CA LYS A 132 -9.44 5.73 -14.45
C LYS A 132 -10.00 5.64 -13.05
N VAL A 133 -9.36 4.84 -12.21
CA VAL A 133 -9.55 4.80 -10.76
C VAL A 133 -8.21 5.06 -10.08
N VAL A 134 -8.22 5.93 -9.09
CA VAL A 134 -7.05 6.21 -8.25
C VAL A 134 -7.32 5.72 -6.84
N PHE A 135 -6.55 4.75 -6.41
CA PHE A 135 -6.44 4.32 -5.02
C PHE A 135 -5.35 5.14 -4.34
N THR A 136 -5.66 5.68 -3.17
CA THR A 136 -4.68 6.39 -2.34
C THR A 136 -4.73 5.82 -0.93
N GLN A 137 -3.62 5.28 -0.48
CA GLN A 137 -3.42 4.82 0.89
C GLN A 137 -2.51 5.80 1.62
N ARG A 138 -2.90 6.20 2.83
CA ARG A 138 -2.12 7.13 3.64
C ARG A 138 -2.01 6.65 5.07
N MET A 139 -0.80 6.69 5.58
CA MET A 139 -0.45 6.47 6.97
C MET A 139 0.33 7.67 7.49
N GLN A 140 -0.20 8.34 8.50
CA GLN A 140 0.45 9.48 9.13
C GLN A 140 0.56 9.20 10.64
N ILE A 141 1.78 8.94 11.11
CA ILE A 141 2.11 8.66 12.50
C ILE A 141 2.96 9.80 13.05
N SER A 142 2.44 10.50 14.03
CA SER A 142 3.11 11.60 14.72
C SER A 142 3.64 11.21 16.09
N ASN A 143 2.97 10.29 16.78
CA ASN A 143 3.37 9.78 18.08
C ASN A 143 3.70 8.28 17.98
N LYS A 144 4.93 7.93 18.32
CA LYS A 144 5.40 6.54 18.23
C LYS A 144 5.03 5.66 19.43
N ARG A 145 4.62 6.25 20.58
CA ARG A 145 4.28 5.48 21.78
C ARG A 145 2.84 5.05 21.74
N ILE A 146 2.60 3.77 21.95
CA ILE A 146 1.28 3.18 22.13
C ILE A 146 1.23 2.65 23.55
N ALA A 147 0.44 3.29 24.41
CA ALA A 147 0.24 2.82 25.77
C ALA A 147 -0.38 1.43 25.75
N ARG A 148 -0.02 0.58 26.71
CA ARG A 148 -0.53 -0.80 26.79
C ARG A 148 -2.06 -0.87 26.66
N ASN A 149 -2.75 0.02 27.35
CA ASN A 149 -4.21 0.06 27.34
C ASN A 149 -4.82 0.51 26.00
N ASP A 150 -4.03 1.17 25.14
CA ASP A 150 -4.45 1.63 23.81
C ASP A 150 -4.15 0.59 22.70
N ILE A 151 -3.39 -0.46 22.99
CA ILE A 151 -3.03 -1.48 22.01
C ILE A 151 -4.26 -2.15 21.36
N PRO A 152 -5.32 -2.51 22.07
CA PRO A 152 -6.51 -3.07 21.45
C PRO A 152 -7.15 -2.12 20.43
N ARG A 153 -7.26 -0.83 20.76
CA ARG A 153 -7.77 0.21 19.84
C ARG A 153 -6.86 0.39 18.61
N TRP A 154 -5.55 0.36 18.82
CA TRP A 154 -4.58 0.38 17.73
C TRP A 154 -4.76 -0.82 16.80
N ASN A 155 -4.83 -2.03 17.35
CA ASN A 155 -5.00 -3.26 16.58
C ASN A 155 -6.31 -3.29 15.80
N GLU A 156 -7.39 -2.78 16.38
CA GLU A 156 -8.68 -2.63 15.71
C GLU A 156 -8.57 -1.65 14.53
N ALA A 157 -7.99 -0.48 14.74
CA ALA A 157 -7.80 0.53 13.70
C ALA A 157 -6.94 0.01 12.53
N VAL A 158 -5.86 -0.72 12.84
CA VAL A 158 -5.01 -1.36 11.82
C VAL A 158 -5.79 -2.42 11.06
N SER A 159 -6.59 -3.26 11.75
CA SER A 159 -7.42 -4.26 11.09
C SER A 159 -8.41 -3.65 10.12
N GLN A 160 -9.22 -2.71 10.59
CA GLN A 160 -10.24 -2.05 9.78
C GLN A 160 -9.63 -1.32 8.57
N TRP A 161 -8.49 -0.66 8.76
CA TRP A 161 -7.78 -0.01 7.66
C TRP A 161 -7.23 -1.00 6.65
N THR A 162 -6.66 -2.12 7.10
CA THR A 162 -6.17 -3.18 6.23
C THR A 162 -7.32 -3.79 5.41
N ASP A 163 -8.43 -4.10 6.06
CA ASP A 163 -9.61 -4.66 5.41
C ASP A 163 -10.16 -3.70 4.34
N ALA A 164 -10.26 -2.41 4.66
CA ALA A 164 -10.70 -1.38 3.72
C ALA A 164 -9.72 -1.17 2.54
N CYS A 165 -8.41 -1.29 2.77
CA CYS A 165 -7.41 -1.19 1.71
C CYS A 165 -7.41 -2.41 0.77
N ASN A 166 -7.85 -3.56 1.26
CA ASN A 166 -7.88 -4.82 0.52
C ASN A 166 -9.23 -5.10 -0.14
N ASP A 167 -10.19 -4.18 0.04
CA ASP A 167 -11.47 -4.29 -0.69
C ASP A 167 -11.23 -4.19 -2.20
N GLN A 168 -11.95 -5.00 -2.97
CA GLN A 168 -11.70 -5.22 -4.38
C GLN A 168 -12.57 -4.32 -5.26
N LEU A 169 -11.94 -3.70 -6.23
CA LEU A 169 -12.63 -3.07 -7.36
C LEU A 169 -13.20 -4.16 -8.27
N ILE A 170 -14.48 -4.08 -8.65
CA ILE A 170 -15.10 -5.03 -9.57
C ILE A 170 -15.44 -4.33 -10.87
N LEU A 171 -14.96 -4.90 -11.96
CA LEU A 171 -15.29 -4.49 -13.33
C LEU A 171 -16.12 -5.57 -13.99
N LYS A 172 -17.03 -5.15 -14.88
CA LYS A 172 -17.83 -6.05 -15.72
C LYS A 172 -17.71 -5.63 -17.17
N LYS A 173 -17.58 -6.62 -18.04
CA LYS A 173 -17.54 -6.43 -19.49
C LYS A 173 -18.93 -6.16 -20.07
#